data_1ca9fba79670b26767e726ae1ee1b2d6
#
_entry.id   1ca9fba79670b26767e726ae1ee1b2d6
#
_cell.length_a   1.000
_cell.length_b   1.000
_cell.length_c   1.000
_cell.angle_alpha   90.00
_cell.angle_beta   90.00
_cell.angle_gamma   90.00
#
_symmetry.space_group_name_H-M   'P 1'
#
loop_
_entity.id
_entity.type
_entity.pdbx_description
1 polymer ?
#
loop_
_entity_poly.entity_id
_entity_poly.type
_entity_poly.pdbx_seq_one_letter_code
_entity_poly.pdbx_strand_id
1 'polypeptide(L)'
;QKINLKSKGVSTIGGKAIWFDEDIQRINEDGRGIHLGQFNTGDHILAIFKDWTDYTTTCDLSNRYQGDILKIEKLDTNKIYTALYYDKAVAAFYVTRFSFDVSDNTSVSFISESKGSYLVAVSDDKHPQIEVIFGGKNENRDPEHIDAEEFIAKKGLQAKGKKTSQYDVKKVHFVEPLHKPEDDILPEESQAENQAGEIDNSDVVDDEPIDIILDDDAQLTLF
;
A
#
# COMPACT_ATOMS: atom_id res chain seq x y z
N GLN A 1 -32.15 7.57 44.42
CA GLN A 1 -31.95 6.99 43.07
C GLN A 1 -30.45 6.80 42.83
N LYS A 2 -30.01 5.54 42.77
CA LYS A 2 -28.66 5.19 42.38
C LYS A 2 -28.60 5.18 40.85
N ILE A 3 -27.89 6.14 40.26
CA ILE A 3 -27.60 6.15 38.82
C ILE A 3 -26.50 5.13 38.56
N ASN A 4 -26.83 4.03 37.90
CA ASN A 4 -25.88 3.05 37.43
C ASN A 4 -25.18 3.57 36.15
N LEU A 5 -24.07 4.28 36.33
CA LEU A 5 -23.15 4.59 35.24
C LEU A 5 -22.23 3.37 34.95
N LYS A 6 -22.79 2.34 34.35
CA LYS A 6 -22.05 1.28 33.67
C LYS A 6 -22.40 1.27 32.18
N SER A 7 -22.14 2.37 31.50
CA SER A 7 -21.80 2.23 30.08
C SER A 7 -20.35 1.75 30.04
N LYS A 8 -20.16 0.47 29.80
CA LYS A 8 -18.87 -0.07 29.37
C LYS A 8 -18.48 0.75 28.15
N GLY A 9 -17.46 1.60 28.28
CA GLY A 9 -16.83 2.20 27.12
C GLY A 9 -16.44 1.07 26.18
N VAL A 10 -16.92 1.10 24.95
CA VAL A 10 -16.47 0.21 23.90
C VAL A 10 -14.96 0.43 23.83
N SER A 11 -14.20 -0.66 24.05
CA SER A 11 -12.74 -0.61 23.94
C SER A 11 -12.38 -0.09 22.55
N THR A 12 -11.76 1.08 22.49
CA THR A 12 -11.29 1.72 21.25
C THR A 12 -9.96 1.11 20.75
N ILE A 13 -9.69 -0.16 21.03
CA ILE A 13 -8.52 -0.91 20.54
C ILE A 13 -8.78 -1.48 19.12
N GLY A 14 -9.83 -1.06 18.47
CA GLY A 14 -10.08 -1.35 17.06
C GLY A 14 -10.46 -0.04 16.38
N GLY A 15 -9.80 0.29 15.29
CA GLY A 15 -10.16 1.45 14.49
C GLY A 15 -11.63 1.44 14.06
N LYS A 16 -12.14 2.56 13.60
CA LYS A 16 -13.48 2.65 13.03
C LYS A 16 -13.48 2.08 11.62
N ALA A 17 -14.43 1.20 11.30
CA ALA A 17 -14.63 0.74 9.94
C ALA A 17 -15.25 1.88 9.11
N ILE A 18 -14.67 2.15 7.95
CA ILE A 18 -15.08 3.22 7.03
C ILE A 18 -15.45 2.65 5.68
N TRP A 19 -16.51 3.17 5.12
CA TRP A 19 -17.01 2.88 3.77
C TRP A 19 -17.09 4.16 2.95
N PHE A 20 -17.02 4.01 1.64
CA PHE A 20 -17.23 5.09 0.68
C PHE A 20 -18.48 4.81 -0.13
N ASP A 21 -19.43 5.73 -0.05
CA ASP A 21 -20.68 5.71 -0.84
C ASP A 21 -20.43 6.50 -2.14
N GLU A 22 -20.41 5.77 -3.26
CA GLU A 22 -20.12 6.32 -4.59
C GLU A 22 -21.26 7.22 -5.10
N ASP A 23 -22.51 6.95 -4.70
CA ASP A 23 -23.67 7.69 -5.17
C ASP A 23 -23.67 9.13 -4.61
N ILE A 24 -23.27 9.30 -3.37
CA ILE A 24 -23.21 10.61 -2.70
C ILE A 24 -21.80 11.15 -2.55
N GLN A 25 -20.77 10.39 -3.00
CA GLN A 25 -19.34 10.72 -2.96
C GLN A 25 -18.87 11.12 -1.55
N ARG A 26 -19.24 10.30 -0.56
CA ARG A 26 -18.91 10.53 0.86
C ARG A 26 -18.53 9.25 1.57
N ILE A 27 -17.71 9.42 2.61
CA ILE A 27 -17.42 8.33 3.55
C ILE A 27 -18.52 8.22 4.59
N ASN A 28 -18.69 7.03 5.15
CA ASN A 28 -19.66 6.72 6.20
C ASN A 28 -19.16 5.59 7.11
N GLU A 29 -19.80 5.46 8.27
CA GLU A 29 -19.61 4.36 9.25
C GLU A 29 -20.79 3.36 9.20
N ASP A 30 -21.75 3.54 8.29
CA ASP A 30 -23.02 2.81 8.24
C ASP A 30 -22.95 1.54 7.38
N GLY A 31 -21.81 1.24 6.75
CA GLY A 31 -21.61 0.07 5.91
C GLY A 31 -22.10 0.23 4.46
N ARG A 32 -22.29 1.46 3.97
CA ARG A 32 -22.78 1.74 2.61
C ARG A 32 -21.63 1.94 1.64
N GLY A 33 -21.63 1.19 0.54
CA GLY A 33 -20.67 1.30 -0.55
C GLY A 33 -19.39 0.48 -0.35
N ILE A 34 -18.26 1.00 -0.80
CA ILE A 34 -16.96 0.33 -0.79
C ILE A 34 -16.35 0.38 0.61
N HIS A 35 -15.96 -0.79 1.17
CA HIS A 35 -15.26 -0.86 2.44
C HIS A 35 -13.79 -0.43 2.28
N LEU A 36 -13.40 0.67 2.93
CA LEU A 36 -12.04 1.20 2.89
C LEU A 36 -11.12 0.61 3.97
N GLY A 37 -11.67 -0.11 4.96
CA GLY A 37 -10.93 -0.73 6.05
C GLY A 37 -11.16 -0.10 7.42
N GLN A 38 -10.24 -0.43 8.35
CA GLN A 38 -10.26 0.10 9.71
C GLN A 38 -9.35 1.33 9.82
N PHE A 39 -9.87 2.42 10.39
CA PHE A 39 -9.16 3.68 10.52
C PHE A 39 -8.96 4.04 11.99
N ASN A 40 -7.73 4.36 12.36
CA ASN A 40 -7.36 4.90 13.65
C ASN A 40 -7.23 6.42 13.57
N THR A 41 -7.08 7.07 14.73
CA THR A 41 -6.77 8.49 14.79
C THR A 41 -5.44 8.77 14.06
N GLY A 42 -5.46 9.68 13.10
CA GLY A 42 -4.29 10.03 12.29
C GLY A 42 -4.19 9.29 10.95
N ASP A 43 -5.03 8.28 10.71
CA ASP A 43 -5.11 7.67 9.38
C ASP A 43 -5.77 8.62 8.38
N HIS A 44 -5.33 8.54 7.13
CA HIS A 44 -5.81 9.36 6.03
C HIS A 44 -6.44 8.51 4.94
N ILE A 45 -7.29 9.15 4.16
CA ILE A 45 -7.89 8.59 2.95
C ILE A 45 -7.18 9.22 1.75
N LEU A 46 -6.83 8.37 0.78
CA LEU A 46 -6.34 8.77 -0.52
C LEU A 46 -7.44 8.59 -1.55
N ALA A 47 -7.76 9.63 -2.28
CA ALA A 47 -8.59 9.58 -3.48
C ALA A 47 -7.73 9.99 -4.70
N ILE A 48 -7.76 9.19 -5.75
CA ILE A 48 -7.10 9.44 -7.04
C ILE A 48 -8.19 9.69 -8.07
N PHE A 49 -8.12 10.81 -8.78
CA PHE A 49 -9.11 11.20 -9.75
C PHE A 49 -8.63 10.95 -11.19
N LYS A 50 -9.58 10.80 -12.12
CA LYS A 50 -9.29 10.60 -13.55
C LYS A 50 -8.60 11.80 -14.20
N ASP A 51 -8.71 12.98 -13.60
CA ASP A 51 -7.99 14.17 -14.02
C ASP A 51 -6.55 14.22 -13.53
N TRP A 52 -6.02 13.08 -13.02
CA TRP A 52 -4.67 12.87 -12.48
C TRP A 52 -4.31 13.75 -11.28
N THR A 53 -5.29 14.15 -10.54
CA THR A 53 -5.07 14.74 -9.21
C THR A 53 -5.26 13.68 -8.13
N ASP A 54 -4.54 13.85 -7.04
CA ASP A 54 -4.78 13.13 -5.80
C ASP A 54 -5.35 14.07 -4.75
N TYR A 55 -6.06 13.51 -3.80
CA TYR A 55 -6.59 14.21 -2.65
C TYR A 55 -6.47 13.36 -1.41
N THR A 56 -5.64 13.81 -0.45
CA THR A 56 -5.51 13.14 0.84
C THR A 56 -6.26 13.92 1.91
N THR A 57 -7.06 13.22 2.71
CA THR A 57 -7.89 13.81 3.75
C THR A 57 -7.80 13.01 5.03
N THR A 58 -8.09 13.67 6.14
CA THR A 58 -8.41 12.97 7.39
C THR A 58 -9.72 12.18 7.23
N CYS A 59 -9.97 11.22 8.14
CA CYS A 59 -11.21 10.45 8.16
C CYS A 59 -12.38 11.23 8.80
N ASP A 60 -12.68 12.41 8.28
CA ASP A 60 -13.81 13.23 8.71
C ASP A 60 -15.02 12.95 7.80
N LEU A 61 -16.15 12.53 8.40
CA LEU A 61 -17.39 12.22 7.67
C LEU A 61 -18.01 13.42 6.94
N SER A 62 -17.54 14.64 7.22
CA SER A 62 -17.94 15.84 6.48
C SER A 62 -17.25 15.99 5.14
N ASN A 63 -16.14 15.27 4.90
CA ASN A 63 -15.39 15.32 3.66
C ASN A 63 -16.24 14.89 2.47
N ARG A 64 -16.00 15.54 1.33
CA ARG A 64 -16.64 15.24 0.04
C ARG A 64 -15.57 15.02 -1.00
N TYR A 65 -15.77 13.99 -1.82
CA TYR A 65 -14.84 13.59 -2.87
C TYR A 65 -15.49 13.85 -4.23
N GLN A 66 -15.59 15.13 -4.59
CA GLN A 66 -16.26 15.54 -5.83
C GLN A 66 -15.37 15.32 -7.05
N GLY A 67 -15.83 14.56 -8.01
CA GLY A 67 -15.13 14.29 -9.28
C GLY A 67 -15.24 12.83 -9.71
N ASP A 68 -14.61 12.53 -10.83
CA ASP A 68 -14.50 11.18 -11.36
C ASP A 68 -13.37 10.44 -10.61
N ILE A 69 -13.73 9.71 -9.57
CA ILE A 69 -12.78 8.92 -8.77
C ILE A 69 -12.32 7.73 -9.59
N LEU A 70 -11.00 7.57 -9.70
CA LEU A 70 -10.36 6.38 -10.27
C LEU A 70 -10.13 5.32 -9.18
N LYS A 71 -9.69 5.76 -8.00
CA LYS A 71 -9.42 4.90 -6.84
C LYS A 71 -9.60 5.69 -5.55
N ILE A 72 -10.17 5.04 -4.53
CA ILE A 72 -10.22 5.56 -3.17
C ILE A 72 -9.86 4.46 -2.19
N GLU A 73 -8.96 4.74 -1.26
CA GLU A 73 -8.49 3.76 -0.30
C GLU A 73 -7.89 4.43 0.95
N LYS A 74 -7.58 3.64 1.96
CA LYS A 74 -6.77 4.10 3.09
C LYS A 74 -5.36 4.42 2.59
N LEU A 75 -4.85 5.60 2.94
CA LEU A 75 -3.49 6.00 2.57
C LEU A 75 -2.46 5.10 3.25
N ASP A 76 -1.61 4.50 2.44
CA ASP A 76 -0.37 3.84 2.86
C ASP A 76 0.82 4.56 2.19
N THR A 77 1.60 5.27 2.96
CA THR A 77 2.76 6.05 2.47
C THR A 77 3.92 5.16 1.98
N ASN A 78 3.92 3.88 2.36
CA ASN A 78 4.91 2.90 1.88
C ASN A 78 4.51 2.27 0.54
N LYS A 79 3.23 2.36 0.19
CA LYS A 79 2.71 1.79 -1.05
C LYS A 79 3.26 2.53 -2.26
N ILE A 80 3.76 1.78 -3.24
CA ILE A 80 4.28 2.33 -4.48
C ILE A 80 3.23 2.20 -5.57
N TYR A 81 2.96 3.29 -6.24
CA TYR A 81 2.06 3.34 -7.39
C TYR A 81 2.88 3.51 -8.66
N THR A 82 2.44 2.84 -9.71
CA THR A 82 2.96 3.00 -11.06
C THR A 82 1.90 3.64 -11.93
N ALA A 83 2.18 4.78 -12.53
CA ALA A 83 1.25 5.47 -13.43
C ALA A 83 1.77 5.50 -14.86
N LEU A 84 0.86 5.21 -15.79
CA LEU A 84 1.06 5.36 -17.23
C LEU A 84 0.32 6.60 -17.70
N TYR A 85 0.99 7.48 -18.43
CA TYR A 85 0.36 8.68 -18.94
C TYR A 85 0.90 9.07 -20.32
N TYR A 86 0.07 9.79 -21.07
CA TYR A 86 0.46 10.42 -22.33
C TYR A 86 0.75 11.89 -22.12
N ASP A 87 1.94 12.32 -22.51
CA ASP A 87 2.33 13.75 -22.51
C ASP A 87 2.13 14.32 -23.92
N LYS A 88 1.14 15.19 -24.04
CA LYS A 88 0.80 15.82 -25.32
C LYS A 88 1.89 16.76 -25.83
N ALA A 89 2.63 17.44 -24.94
CA ALA A 89 3.69 18.36 -25.35
C ALA A 89 4.83 17.67 -26.10
N VAL A 90 5.10 16.40 -25.75
CA VAL A 90 6.15 15.58 -26.34
C VAL A 90 5.59 14.53 -27.27
N ALA A 91 4.27 14.35 -27.29
CA ALA A 91 3.54 13.31 -28.03
C ALA A 91 4.08 11.90 -27.75
N ALA A 92 4.24 11.57 -26.46
CA ALA A 92 4.81 10.28 -26.05
C ALA A 92 4.19 9.77 -24.76
N PHE A 93 4.25 8.45 -24.59
CA PHE A 93 3.85 7.77 -23.35
C PHE A 93 5.00 7.70 -22.37
N TYR A 94 4.65 7.85 -21.10
CA TYR A 94 5.58 7.85 -19.99
C TYR A 94 5.09 6.91 -18.90
N VAL A 95 6.03 6.39 -18.13
CA VAL A 95 5.81 5.68 -16.89
C VAL A 95 6.48 6.42 -15.73
N THR A 96 5.80 6.49 -14.59
CA THR A 96 6.36 7.04 -13.35
C THR A 96 6.01 6.13 -12.18
N ARG A 97 6.88 6.06 -11.17
CA ARG A 97 6.67 5.31 -9.92
C ARG A 97 6.88 6.24 -8.74
N PHE A 98 5.93 6.26 -7.84
CA PHE A 98 5.93 7.17 -6.69
C PHE A 98 5.10 6.58 -5.53
N SER A 99 5.16 7.22 -4.37
CA SER A 99 4.20 7.03 -3.27
C SER A 99 3.52 8.34 -2.97
N PHE A 100 2.32 8.26 -2.42
CA PHE A 100 1.61 9.43 -1.91
C PHE A 100 2.04 9.69 -0.47
N ASP A 101 2.20 10.96 -0.14
CA ASP A 101 2.42 11.43 1.22
C ASP A 101 1.15 12.12 1.74
N VAL A 102 1.10 12.34 3.05
CA VAL A 102 0.03 13.14 3.65
C VAL A 102 0.16 14.57 3.13
N SER A 103 -0.81 15.00 2.33
CA SER A 103 -0.94 16.38 1.88
C SER A 103 -2.25 16.93 2.42
N ASP A 104 -2.23 17.59 3.59
CA ASP A 104 -3.41 18.07 4.29
C ASP A 104 -4.39 18.84 3.39
N ASN A 105 -5.39 18.12 2.85
CA ASN A 105 -6.45 18.66 1.99
C ASN A 105 -5.96 19.43 0.75
N THR A 106 -4.77 19.13 0.25
CA THR A 106 -4.22 19.73 -0.96
C THR A 106 -4.30 18.71 -2.10
N SER A 107 -4.93 19.11 -3.19
CA SER A 107 -4.90 18.34 -4.44
C SER A 107 -3.60 18.60 -5.19
N VAL A 108 -2.91 17.54 -5.56
CA VAL A 108 -1.63 17.61 -6.30
C VAL A 108 -1.76 16.88 -7.62
N SER A 109 -1.31 17.50 -8.70
CA SER A 109 -1.19 16.84 -10.00
C SER A 109 0.10 16.02 -10.05
N PHE A 110 0.02 14.75 -10.39
CA PHE A 110 1.17 13.83 -10.46
C PHE A 110 1.61 13.49 -11.89
N ILE A 111 1.02 14.14 -12.91
CA ILE A 111 1.49 14.04 -14.30
C ILE A 111 1.68 15.43 -14.90
N SER A 112 2.23 15.46 -16.12
CA SER A 112 2.44 16.72 -16.86
C SER A 112 1.13 17.48 -17.08
N GLU A 113 1.12 18.77 -16.73
CA GLU A 113 -0.04 19.68 -16.90
C GLU A 113 -0.25 20.16 -18.33
N SER A 114 0.49 19.65 -19.31
CA SER A 114 0.35 20.04 -20.70
C SER A 114 -1.06 19.77 -21.22
N LYS A 115 -1.71 20.79 -21.77
CA LYS A 115 -3.05 20.67 -22.31
C LYS A 115 -3.18 19.51 -23.31
N GLY A 116 -4.09 18.57 -23.01
CA GLY A 116 -4.29 17.36 -23.82
C GLY A 116 -3.45 16.17 -23.40
N SER A 117 -2.65 16.27 -22.34
CA SER A 117 -2.10 15.12 -21.64
C SER A 117 -3.21 14.36 -20.90
N TYR A 118 -3.04 13.08 -20.65
CA TYR A 118 -4.02 12.28 -19.93
C TYR A 118 -3.39 11.07 -19.23
N LEU A 119 -4.01 10.67 -18.13
CA LEU A 119 -3.68 9.45 -17.41
C LEU A 119 -4.25 8.25 -18.18
N VAL A 120 -3.41 7.25 -18.43
CA VAL A 120 -3.82 6.01 -19.07
C VAL A 120 -4.30 5.01 -18.02
N ALA A 121 -3.48 4.76 -17.00
CA ALA A 121 -3.79 3.83 -15.92
C ALA A 121 -2.86 4.06 -14.72
N VAL A 122 -3.32 3.62 -13.54
CA VAL A 122 -2.52 3.54 -12.31
C VAL A 122 -2.62 2.11 -11.78
N SER A 123 -1.50 1.52 -11.41
CA SER A 123 -1.42 0.23 -10.72
C SER A 123 -0.69 0.40 -9.39
N ASP A 124 -1.10 -0.37 -8.41
CA ASP A 124 -0.44 -0.54 -7.12
C ASP A 124 0.12 -1.96 -6.94
N ASP A 125 0.21 -2.70 -8.05
CA ASP A 125 0.90 -3.99 -8.07
C ASP A 125 2.37 -3.83 -7.69
N LYS A 126 2.90 -4.82 -6.99
CA LYS A 126 4.30 -4.81 -6.54
C LYS A 126 5.27 -4.89 -7.73
N HIS A 127 4.97 -5.75 -8.70
CA HIS A 127 5.76 -6.00 -9.90
C HIS A 127 4.95 -5.73 -11.18
N PRO A 128 4.59 -4.47 -11.45
CA PRO A 128 3.70 -4.14 -12.57
C PRO A 128 4.43 -4.31 -13.90
N GLN A 129 3.85 -5.08 -14.80
CA GLN A 129 4.32 -5.25 -16.16
C GLN A 129 3.51 -4.41 -17.14
N ILE A 130 4.19 -3.79 -18.10
CA ILE A 130 3.62 -2.90 -19.09
C ILE A 130 3.83 -3.47 -20.47
N GLU A 131 2.78 -3.58 -21.25
CA GLU A 131 2.88 -3.86 -22.68
C GLU A 131 2.85 -2.56 -23.48
N VAL A 132 3.83 -2.42 -24.39
CA VAL A 132 3.97 -1.28 -25.31
C VAL A 132 3.65 -1.74 -26.71
N ILE A 133 2.57 -1.21 -27.28
CA ILE A 133 2.15 -1.50 -28.67
C ILE A 133 2.57 -0.34 -29.55
N PHE A 134 3.33 -0.66 -30.58
CA PHE A 134 3.89 0.33 -31.52
C PHE A 134 2.87 0.78 -32.56
N GLY A 135 3.14 1.93 -33.16
CA GLY A 135 2.28 2.55 -34.18
C GLY A 135 3.06 3.32 -35.22
N GLY A 136 2.37 3.98 -36.14
CA GLY A 136 2.97 4.77 -37.18
C GLY A 136 3.96 3.97 -38.02
N LYS A 137 5.18 4.45 -38.13
CA LYS A 137 6.26 3.77 -38.88
C LYS A 137 6.72 2.45 -38.28
N ASN A 138 6.36 2.21 -37.02
CA ASN A 138 6.77 1.05 -36.22
C ASN A 138 5.63 0.07 -35.96
N GLU A 139 4.49 0.19 -36.66
CA GLU A 139 3.28 -0.62 -36.43
C GLU A 139 3.52 -2.14 -36.60
N ASN A 140 4.46 -2.54 -37.44
CA ASN A 140 4.81 -3.95 -37.65
C ASN A 140 5.83 -4.50 -36.64
N ARG A 141 6.21 -3.71 -35.63
CA ARG A 141 7.11 -4.13 -34.57
C ARG A 141 6.32 -4.93 -33.53
N ASP A 142 6.90 -6.05 -33.07
CA ASP A 142 6.32 -6.84 -32.00
C ASP A 142 6.14 -5.99 -30.73
N PRO A 143 5.06 -6.21 -29.93
CA PRO A 143 4.88 -5.56 -28.66
C PRO A 143 6.10 -5.78 -27.75
N GLU A 144 6.45 -4.74 -27.00
CA GLU A 144 7.54 -4.79 -26.02
C GLU A 144 6.95 -4.85 -24.61
N HIS A 145 7.48 -5.73 -23.76
CA HIS A 145 7.11 -5.86 -22.37
C HIS A 145 8.16 -5.21 -21.48
N ILE A 146 7.73 -4.38 -20.56
CA ILE A 146 8.57 -3.61 -19.65
C ILE A 146 8.21 -3.98 -18.23
N ASP A 147 9.17 -4.48 -17.45
CA ASP A 147 9.07 -4.51 -16.00
C ASP A 147 9.23 -3.10 -15.47
N ALA A 148 8.19 -2.56 -14.84
CA ALA A 148 8.22 -1.18 -14.39
C ALA A 148 9.20 -0.94 -13.23
N GLU A 149 9.49 -1.97 -12.43
CA GLU A 149 10.40 -1.87 -11.31
C GLU A 149 11.86 -1.75 -11.77
N GLU A 150 12.25 -2.57 -12.72
CA GLU A 150 13.58 -2.51 -13.35
C GLU A 150 13.72 -1.27 -14.23
N PHE A 151 12.64 -0.88 -14.89
CA PHE A 151 12.67 0.20 -15.87
C PHE A 151 12.82 1.57 -15.22
N ILE A 152 12.14 1.84 -14.08
CA ILE A 152 12.17 3.14 -13.42
C ILE A 152 12.16 2.99 -11.89
N ALA A 153 13.15 3.57 -11.23
CA ALA A 153 13.16 3.66 -9.77
C ALA A 153 12.01 4.55 -9.25
N LYS A 154 11.59 4.32 -7.99
CA LYS A 154 10.66 5.22 -7.28
C LYS A 154 11.19 6.64 -7.28
N LYS A 155 10.36 7.62 -7.60
CA LYS A 155 10.64 9.05 -7.62
C LYS A 155 9.66 9.82 -6.74
N GLY A 156 9.88 11.12 -6.60
CA GLY A 156 8.89 12.02 -5.99
C GLY A 156 7.63 12.13 -6.86
N LEU A 157 6.49 12.41 -6.24
CA LEU A 157 5.16 12.44 -6.86
C LEU A 157 5.11 13.29 -8.15
N GLN A 158 5.73 14.46 -8.14
CA GLN A 158 5.75 15.41 -9.29
C GLN A 158 6.95 15.21 -10.22
N ALA A 159 7.77 14.18 -10.00
CA ALA A 159 8.93 13.98 -10.84
C ALA A 159 8.52 13.46 -12.23
N LYS A 160 9.16 14.01 -13.27
CA LYS A 160 8.91 13.56 -14.64
C LYS A 160 9.19 12.07 -14.78
N GLY A 161 8.24 11.35 -15.39
CA GLY A 161 8.37 9.95 -15.73
C GLY A 161 9.47 9.67 -16.76
N LYS A 162 9.69 8.39 -17.03
CA LYS A 162 10.58 7.91 -18.10
C LYS A 162 9.74 7.57 -19.33
N LYS A 163 10.18 8.00 -20.49
CA LYS A 163 9.52 7.67 -21.75
C LYS A 163 9.56 6.16 -22.00
N THR A 164 8.43 5.56 -22.35
CA THR A 164 8.27 4.12 -22.49
C THR A 164 9.09 3.55 -23.66
N SER A 165 9.23 4.30 -24.76
CA SER A 165 10.02 3.88 -25.91
C SER A 165 10.53 5.09 -26.71
N GLN A 166 11.61 4.90 -27.46
CA GLN A 166 12.08 5.87 -28.45
C GLN A 166 11.29 5.83 -29.77
N TYR A 167 10.54 4.76 -30.00
CA TYR A 167 9.73 4.54 -31.20
C TYR A 167 8.34 5.16 -31.07
N ASP A 168 7.60 5.20 -32.17
CA ASP A 168 6.19 5.65 -32.15
C ASP A 168 5.35 4.60 -31.46
N VAL A 169 4.70 5.00 -30.37
CA VAL A 169 3.86 4.12 -29.55
C VAL A 169 2.38 4.46 -29.79
N LYS A 170 1.58 3.45 -30.09
CA LYS A 170 0.13 3.55 -30.29
C LYS A 170 -0.62 3.44 -28.98
N LYS A 171 -0.20 2.54 -28.08
CA LYS A 171 -0.87 2.23 -26.83
C LYS A 171 0.10 1.65 -25.81
N VAL A 172 -0.15 1.95 -24.55
CA VAL A 172 0.47 1.28 -23.39
C VAL A 172 -0.63 0.81 -22.45
N HIS A 173 -0.44 -0.29 -21.77
CA HIS A 173 -1.34 -0.78 -20.72
C HIS A 173 -0.61 -1.75 -19.78
N PHE A 174 -1.16 -1.94 -18.60
CA PHE A 174 -0.66 -2.97 -17.70
C PHE A 174 -1.13 -4.35 -18.17
N VAL A 175 -0.26 -5.33 -17.99
CA VAL A 175 -0.53 -6.75 -18.15
C VAL A 175 -0.32 -7.46 -16.81
N GLU A 176 -0.59 -8.76 -16.75
CA GLU A 176 -0.41 -9.51 -15.50
C GLU A 176 1.03 -9.35 -14.98
N PRO A 177 1.20 -9.18 -13.66
CA PRO A 177 2.51 -9.06 -13.05
C PRO A 177 3.41 -10.25 -13.38
N LEU A 178 4.69 -9.98 -13.62
CA LEU A 178 5.70 -11.04 -13.88
C LEU A 178 5.82 -12.00 -12.69
N HIS A 179 5.73 -11.47 -11.48
CA HIS A 179 5.80 -12.22 -10.23
C HIS A 179 4.43 -12.26 -9.57
N LYS A 180 3.98 -13.45 -9.23
CA LYS A 180 2.77 -13.60 -8.42
C LYS A 180 3.12 -13.34 -6.96
N PRO A 181 2.16 -12.86 -6.14
CA PRO A 181 2.38 -12.65 -4.70
C PRO A 181 2.90 -13.90 -3.96
N GLU A 182 2.63 -15.08 -4.50
CA GLU A 182 3.10 -16.36 -3.97
C GLU A 182 4.62 -16.54 -4.08
N ASP A 183 5.26 -15.86 -5.01
CA ASP A 183 6.72 -15.93 -5.21
C ASP A 183 7.50 -15.16 -4.13
N ASP A 184 6.82 -14.30 -3.36
CA ASP A 184 7.40 -13.55 -2.24
C ASP A 184 7.35 -14.31 -0.90
N ILE A 185 6.77 -15.52 -0.85
CA ILE A 185 6.79 -16.38 0.33
C ILE A 185 8.20 -16.95 0.42
N LEU A 186 9.01 -16.41 1.34
CA LEU A 186 10.27 -17.04 1.72
C LEU A 186 9.99 -18.49 2.13
N PRO A 187 10.78 -19.48 1.68
CA PRO A 187 10.59 -20.86 2.11
C PRO A 187 10.68 -20.88 3.64
N GLU A 188 9.62 -21.32 4.28
CA GLU A 188 9.64 -21.63 5.71
C GLU A 188 10.80 -22.59 5.93
N GLU A 189 11.77 -22.17 6.76
CA GLU A 189 12.83 -23.06 7.24
C GLU A 189 12.15 -24.31 7.78
N SER A 190 12.32 -25.42 7.07
CA SER A 190 11.85 -26.73 7.49
C SER A 190 12.40 -26.98 8.90
N GLN A 191 11.53 -26.86 9.88
CA GLN A 191 11.82 -27.36 11.22
C GLN A 191 12.13 -28.85 11.07
N ALA A 192 13.39 -29.15 11.20
CA ALA A 192 13.88 -30.52 11.26
C ALA A 192 13.11 -31.25 12.36
N GLU A 193 12.31 -32.22 11.98
CA GLU A 193 11.73 -33.21 12.88
C GLU A 193 12.89 -33.88 13.63
N ASN A 194 13.04 -33.53 14.90
CA ASN A 194 13.83 -34.31 15.84
C ASN A 194 13.08 -35.65 16.05
N GLN A 195 13.56 -36.69 15.39
CA GLN A 195 13.24 -38.04 15.72
C GLN A 195 13.60 -38.30 17.18
N ALA A 196 12.61 -38.50 18.00
CA ALA A 196 12.75 -39.03 19.34
C ALA A 196 13.25 -40.48 19.23
N GLY A 197 14.52 -40.69 19.54
CA GLY A 197 15.04 -42.01 19.87
C GLY A 197 14.60 -42.35 21.29
N GLU A 198 13.91 -43.47 21.42
CA GLU A 198 13.65 -44.16 22.69
C GLU A 198 14.98 -44.44 23.40
N ILE A 199 15.12 -43.97 24.64
CA ILE A 199 16.13 -44.44 25.55
C ILE A 199 15.41 -44.92 26.83
N ASP A 200 15.67 -46.16 27.09
CA ASP A 200 15.24 -47.05 28.15
C ASP A 200 15.47 -46.50 29.57
N ASN A 201 14.53 -46.83 30.41
CA ASN A 201 14.39 -46.50 31.81
C ASN A 201 15.23 -47.44 32.66
N SER A 202 16.24 -46.95 33.36
CA SER A 202 16.62 -47.44 34.70
C SER A 202 17.77 -46.62 35.27
N ASP A 203 17.52 -45.81 36.29
CA ASP A 203 18.15 -45.84 37.57
C ASP A 203 17.70 -44.64 38.43
N VAL A 204 17.10 -45.05 39.53
CA VAL A 204 16.68 -44.22 40.66
C VAL A 204 17.90 -43.91 41.52
N VAL A 205 18.19 -42.64 41.82
CA VAL A 205 18.91 -42.26 43.06
C VAL A 205 18.46 -40.89 43.54
N ASP A 206 17.86 -40.91 44.69
CA ASP A 206 17.83 -40.02 45.87
C ASP A 206 17.96 -38.48 45.78
N ASP A 207 16.94 -37.94 46.42
CA ASP A 207 16.76 -36.68 47.13
C ASP A 207 17.97 -36.11 47.82
N GLU A 208 18.27 -34.81 47.54
CA GLU A 208 18.65 -33.84 48.58
C GLU A 208 18.24 -32.42 48.18
N PRO A 209 17.70 -31.59 49.12
CA PRO A 209 17.26 -30.24 48.80
C PRO A 209 18.43 -29.27 48.84
N ILE A 210 18.53 -28.40 47.83
CA ILE A 210 19.49 -27.31 47.77
C ILE A 210 18.91 -26.12 48.53
N ASP A 211 19.54 -25.76 49.65
CA ASP A 211 19.31 -24.54 50.41
C ASP A 211 19.81 -23.32 49.59
N ILE A 212 18.89 -22.42 49.26
CA ILE A 212 19.23 -21.14 48.67
C ILE A 212 19.50 -20.15 49.82
N ILE A 213 20.73 -19.80 50.03
CA ILE A 213 21.13 -18.70 50.91
C ILE A 213 20.90 -17.39 50.12
N LEU A 214 20.00 -16.56 50.60
CA LEU A 214 19.82 -15.19 50.15
C LEU A 214 20.81 -14.30 50.93
N ASP A 215 21.81 -13.78 50.26
CA ASP A 215 22.65 -12.69 50.77
C ASP A 215 21.88 -11.36 50.58
N ASP A 216 21.50 -10.79 51.73
CA ASP A 216 21.10 -9.40 51.92
C ASP A 216 22.37 -8.56 51.96
N ASP A 217 22.66 -7.79 50.90
CA ASP A 217 23.35 -6.50 50.96
C ASP A 217 23.79 -6.05 49.54
N ALA A 218 22.99 -5.19 48.90
CA ALA A 218 23.50 -4.28 47.87
C ALA A 218 22.77 -2.94 47.95
N GLN A 219 23.44 -1.99 48.58
CA GLN A 219 23.07 -0.59 48.70
C GLN A 219 22.92 0.08 47.32
N LEU A 220 21.81 0.76 47.15
CA LEU A 220 21.58 1.79 46.12
C LEU A 220 22.52 2.97 46.31
N THR A 221 23.31 3.31 45.32
CA THR A 221 23.88 4.64 45.15
C THR A 221 23.37 5.25 43.87
N LEU A 222 22.54 6.29 44.04
CA LEU A 222 22.13 7.25 43.03
C LEU A 222 23.30 8.22 42.75
N PHE A 223 23.57 8.38 41.46
CA PHE A 223 24.07 9.64 40.91
C PHE A 223 23.44 9.84 39.51
#